data_33d8dc3601d7828c9c4e846d54b0c0c8
#
_entry.id   33d8dc3601d7828c9c4e846d54b0c0c8
#
_cell.length_a   1.000
_cell.length_b   1.000
_cell.length_c   1.000
_cell.angle_alpha   90.00
_cell.angle_beta   90.00
_cell.angle_gamma   90.00
#
_symmetry.space_group_name_H-M   'P 1'
#
loop_
_entity.id
_entity.type
_entity.pdbx_description
1 polymer ?
#
loop_
_entity_poly.entity_id
_entity_poly.type
_entity_poly.pdbx_seq_one_letter_code
_entity_poly.pdbx_strand_id
1 'polypeptide(L)'
;MTCGILLVTHPGVGTALLDVATRLLRQLPLKTEALEVPFDADLDALLPLASAALRRVDGGDGVLILTDLYGASPANLAGQLARLGTPVRRVSALSLPMLLRVMNYPEQGLDLLPATAAAGTRNGAIVDDA
;
A
#
# COMPACT_ATOMS: atom_id res chain seq x y z
N MET A 1 -12.61 12.33 7.14
CA MET A 1 -12.37 10.95 6.66
C MET A 1 -10.94 10.83 6.16
N THR A 2 -10.43 9.63 6.08
CA THR A 2 -9.04 9.37 5.72
C THR A 2 -8.97 8.40 4.55
N CYS A 3 -7.85 8.42 3.81
CA CYS A 3 -7.58 7.40 2.81
C CYS A 3 -7.35 6.04 3.47
N GLY A 4 -7.81 4.97 2.81
CA GLY A 4 -7.39 3.64 3.16
C GLY A 4 -6.05 3.29 2.54
N ILE A 5 -5.36 2.33 3.12
CA ILE A 5 -4.08 1.83 2.61
C ILE A 5 -4.21 0.33 2.34
N LEU A 6 -3.90 -0.08 1.13
CA LEU A 6 -3.87 -1.49 0.77
C LEU A 6 -2.46 -1.84 0.28
N LEU A 7 -1.82 -2.76 0.98
CA LEU A 7 -0.51 -3.29 0.56
C LEU A 7 -0.76 -4.50 -0.34
N VAL A 8 -0.29 -4.46 -1.57
CA VAL A 8 -0.43 -5.55 -2.53
C VAL A 8 0.97 -5.97 -2.96
N THR A 9 1.43 -7.10 -2.46
CA THR A 9 2.84 -7.48 -2.55
C THR A 9 3.02 -8.96 -2.88
N HIS A 10 4.26 -9.33 -3.15
CA HIS A 10 4.68 -10.73 -3.17
C HIS A 10 4.50 -11.37 -1.79
N PRO A 11 4.48 -12.72 -1.71
CA PRO A 11 4.27 -13.40 -0.43
C PRO A 11 5.27 -12.96 0.64
N GLY A 12 4.78 -12.71 1.83
CA GLY A 12 5.57 -12.39 3.01
C GLY A 12 5.96 -10.92 3.16
N VAL A 13 5.95 -10.12 2.09
CA VAL A 13 6.49 -8.76 2.14
C VAL A 13 5.55 -7.80 2.87
N GLY A 14 4.32 -7.68 2.38
CA GLY A 14 3.37 -6.71 2.95
C GLY A 14 3.02 -7.01 4.39
N THR A 15 2.75 -8.27 4.69
CA THR A 15 2.37 -8.70 6.04
C THR A 15 3.48 -8.42 7.04
N ALA A 16 4.74 -8.70 6.68
CA ALA A 16 5.88 -8.45 7.56
C ALA A 16 6.07 -6.95 7.80
N LEU A 17 5.98 -6.14 6.75
CA LEU A 17 6.11 -4.68 6.88
C LEU A 17 4.99 -4.10 7.74
N LEU A 18 3.76 -4.56 7.53
CA LEU A 18 2.61 -4.10 8.30
C LEU A 18 2.76 -4.47 9.78
N ASP A 19 3.23 -5.68 10.07
CA ASP A 19 3.46 -6.11 11.44
C ASP A 19 4.49 -5.21 12.13
N VAL A 20 5.61 -4.95 11.46
CA VAL A 20 6.66 -4.09 12.04
C VAL A 20 6.15 -2.65 12.23
N ALA A 21 5.45 -2.09 11.26
CA ALA A 21 4.89 -0.75 11.38
C ALA A 21 3.91 -0.65 12.54
N THR A 22 3.07 -1.66 12.71
CA THR A 22 2.10 -1.70 13.81
C THR A 22 2.81 -1.75 15.16
N ARG A 23 3.88 -2.52 15.28
CA ARG A 23 4.67 -2.59 16.52
C ARG A 23 5.37 -1.27 16.83
N LEU A 24 5.88 -0.59 15.80
CA LEU A 24 6.58 0.69 15.97
C LEU A 24 5.63 1.83 16.35
N LEU A 25 4.47 1.89 15.70
CA LEU A 25 3.50 2.96 15.89
C LEU A 25 2.44 2.64 16.94
N ARG A 26 2.31 1.37 17.30
CA ARG A 26 1.32 0.82 18.24
C ARG A 26 -0.11 0.92 17.75
N GLN A 27 -0.47 2.02 17.09
CA GLN A 27 -1.78 2.24 16.51
C GLN A 27 -1.61 2.89 15.15
N LEU A 28 -2.28 2.31 14.13
CA LEU A 28 -2.23 2.86 12.78
C LEU A 28 -3.36 3.88 12.60
N PRO A 29 -3.04 5.13 12.22
CA PRO A 29 -4.07 6.15 12.02
C PRO A 29 -4.92 5.94 10.76
N LEU A 30 -4.45 5.12 9.81
CA LEU A 30 -5.17 4.81 8.58
C LEU A 30 -5.51 3.33 8.54
N LYS A 31 -6.74 3.00 8.09
CA LYS A 31 -7.12 1.60 7.86
C LYS A 31 -6.17 0.98 6.86
N THR A 32 -5.56 -0.13 7.21
CA THR A 32 -4.54 -0.76 6.39
C THR A 32 -4.75 -2.27 6.38
N GLU A 33 -4.69 -2.88 5.21
CA GLU A 33 -4.65 -4.32 5.04
C GLU A 33 -3.52 -4.70 4.09
N ALA A 34 -3.01 -5.91 4.26
CA ALA A 34 -2.02 -6.50 3.36
C ALA A 34 -2.67 -7.65 2.58
N LEU A 35 -2.49 -7.63 1.27
CA LEU A 35 -2.89 -8.71 0.37
C LEU A 35 -1.63 -9.25 -0.31
N GLU A 36 -1.36 -10.53 -0.11
CA GLU A 36 -0.21 -11.18 -0.74
C GLU A 36 -0.65 -11.90 -2.01
N VAL A 37 0.13 -11.73 -3.07
CA VAL A 37 -0.13 -12.32 -4.38
C VAL A 37 0.82 -13.49 -4.57
N PRO A 38 0.33 -14.74 -4.61
CA PRO A 38 1.18 -15.90 -4.86
C PRO A 38 1.94 -15.77 -6.18
N PHE A 39 3.13 -16.37 -6.27
CA PHE A 39 3.98 -16.26 -7.46
C PHE A 39 3.31 -16.81 -8.71
N ASP A 40 2.46 -17.80 -8.57
CA ASP A 40 1.76 -18.45 -9.70
C ASP A 40 0.26 -18.11 -9.71
N ALA A 41 -0.13 -16.98 -9.11
CA ALA A 41 -1.53 -16.62 -8.99
C ALA A 41 -2.17 -16.32 -10.35
N ASP A 42 -3.41 -16.77 -10.51
CA ASP A 42 -4.32 -16.27 -11.53
C ASP A 42 -4.93 -14.97 -11.01
N LEU A 43 -4.55 -13.84 -11.61
CA LEU A 43 -4.99 -12.53 -11.13
C LEU A 43 -6.50 -12.35 -11.27
N ASP A 44 -7.11 -12.95 -12.31
CA ASP A 44 -8.57 -12.87 -12.47
C ASP A 44 -9.29 -13.60 -11.33
N ALA A 45 -8.76 -14.74 -10.90
CA ALA A 45 -9.32 -15.48 -9.77
C ALA A 45 -9.12 -14.74 -8.45
N LEU A 46 -8.04 -13.98 -8.32
CA LEU A 46 -7.71 -13.23 -7.09
C LEU A 46 -8.48 -11.91 -6.99
N LEU A 47 -8.97 -11.38 -8.12
CA LEU A 47 -9.57 -10.06 -8.18
C LEU A 47 -10.75 -9.87 -7.22
N PRO A 48 -11.70 -10.82 -7.06
CA PRO A 48 -12.79 -10.64 -6.09
C PRO A 48 -12.28 -10.49 -4.65
N LEU A 49 -11.27 -11.25 -4.27
CA LEU A 49 -10.67 -11.16 -2.93
C LEU A 49 -9.99 -9.80 -2.72
N ALA A 50 -9.26 -9.36 -3.73
CA ALA A 50 -8.57 -8.08 -3.72
C ALA A 50 -9.56 -6.92 -3.67
N SER A 51 -10.64 -7.00 -4.45
CA SER A 51 -11.70 -6.01 -4.46
C SER A 51 -12.40 -5.90 -3.09
N ALA A 52 -12.62 -7.03 -2.42
CA ALA A 52 -13.19 -7.03 -1.08
C ALA A 52 -12.25 -6.35 -0.07
N ALA A 53 -10.95 -6.61 -0.15
CA ALA A 53 -9.95 -5.96 0.71
C ALA A 53 -9.93 -4.44 0.46
N LEU A 54 -9.98 -4.04 -0.80
CA LEU A 54 -10.04 -2.63 -1.19
C LEU A 54 -11.23 -1.93 -0.53
N ARG A 55 -12.40 -2.54 -0.60
CA ARG A 55 -13.62 -1.97 -0.01
C ARG A 55 -13.55 -1.89 1.50
N ARG A 56 -12.89 -2.85 2.16
CA ARG A 56 -12.77 -2.83 3.63
C ARG A 56 -11.95 -1.65 4.14
N VAL A 57 -10.92 -1.24 3.40
CA VAL A 57 -10.08 -0.12 3.82
C VAL A 57 -10.59 1.23 3.33
N ASP A 58 -11.49 1.23 2.33
CA ASP A 58 -12.06 2.48 1.80
C ASP A 58 -13.10 3.04 2.78
N GLY A 59 -12.82 4.21 3.32
CA GLY A 59 -13.74 4.94 4.19
C GLY A 59 -14.48 6.06 3.48
N GLY A 60 -14.40 6.13 2.15
CA GLY A 60 -15.06 7.16 1.33
C GLY A 60 -14.11 8.14 0.68
N ASP A 61 -12.85 8.21 1.13
CA ASP A 61 -11.85 9.13 0.58
C ASP A 61 -10.85 8.42 -0.35
N GLY A 62 -11.18 7.20 -0.76
CA GLY A 62 -10.36 6.42 -1.66
C GLY A 62 -9.27 5.62 -0.97
N VAL A 63 -8.47 4.94 -1.76
CA VAL A 63 -7.43 4.02 -1.28
C VAL A 63 -6.12 4.29 -1.99
N LEU A 64 -5.05 4.36 -1.21
CA LEU A 64 -3.69 4.33 -1.71
C LEU A 64 -3.19 2.89 -1.69
N ILE A 65 -2.87 2.36 -2.86
CA ILE A 65 -2.29 1.01 -2.97
C ILE A 65 -0.78 1.12 -3.06
N LEU A 66 -0.10 0.42 -2.16
CA LEU A 66 1.36 0.36 -2.12
C LEU A 66 1.79 -1.04 -2.55
N THR A 67 2.60 -1.11 -3.61
CA THR A 67 3.11 -2.38 -4.13
C THR A 67 4.62 -2.46 -3.94
N ASP A 68 5.15 -3.67 -3.88
CA ASP A 68 6.58 -3.86 -3.60
C ASP A 68 7.47 -3.69 -4.83
N LEU A 69 6.98 -4.05 -6.03
CA LEU A 69 7.81 -4.01 -7.23
C LEU A 69 6.98 -3.57 -8.45
N TYR A 70 7.42 -2.48 -9.08
CA TYR A 70 6.77 -1.97 -10.28
C TYR A 70 6.85 -3.01 -11.41
N GLY A 71 5.71 -3.22 -12.09
CA GLY A 71 5.64 -4.13 -13.23
C GLY A 71 5.47 -5.60 -12.90
N ALA A 72 5.54 -5.99 -11.63
CA ALA A 72 5.29 -7.37 -11.21
C ALA A 72 3.80 -7.64 -11.04
N SER A 73 3.43 -8.91 -10.78
CA SER A 73 2.03 -9.31 -10.63
C SER A 73 1.24 -8.53 -9.59
N PRO A 74 1.78 -8.21 -8.40
CA PRO A 74 1.06 -7.37 -7.46
C PRO A 74 0.71 -5.99 -8.03
N ALA A 75 1.64 -5.37 -8.77
CA ALA A 75 1.38 -4.07 -9.40
C ALA A 75 0.34 -4.19 -10.50
N ASN A 76 0.33 -5.29 -11.25
CA ASN A 76 -0.67 -5.54 -12.29
C ASN A 76 -2.06 -5.72 -11.68
N LEU A 77 -2.18 -6.43 -10.58
CA LEU A 77 -3.43 -6.58 -9.84
C LEU A 77 -3.92 -5.23 -9.34
N ALA A 78 -3.03 -4.41 -8.79
CA ALA A 78 -3.37 -3.05 -8.35
C ALA A 78 -3.91 -2.19 -9.51
N GLY A 79 -3.35 -2.38 -10.72
CA GLY A 79 -3.84 -1.72 -11.92
C GLY A 79 -5.26 -2.11 -12.28
N GLN A 80 -5.64 -3.37 -12.08
CA GLN A 80 -7.01 -3.82 -12.29
C GLN A 80 -7.95 -3.23 -11.22
N LEU A 81 -7.53 -3.21 -9.98
CA LEU A 81 -8.32 -2.61 -8.88
C LEU A 81 -8.63 -1.14 -9.14
N ALA A 82 -7.69 -0.40 -9.73
CA ALA A 82 -7.86 1.02 -10.01
C ALA A 82 -8.99 1.31 -11.01
N ARG A 83 -9.49 0.30 -11.72
CA ARG A 83 -10.54 0.46 -12.75
C ARG A 83 -11.94 0.09 -12.25
N LEU A 84 -12.08 -0.26 -10.99
CA LEU A 84 -13.34 -0.80 -10.46
C LEU A 84 -14.27 0.25 -9.84
N GLY A 85 -13.94 1.53 -9.95
CA GLY A 85 -14.81 2.63 -9.52
C GLY A 85 -14.38 3.31 -8.22
N THR A 86 -13.77 2.63 -7.28
CA THR A 86 -13.20 3.26 -6.08
C THR A 86 -12.01 4.14 -6.49
N PRO A 87 -11.94 5.41 -6.05
CA PRO A 87 -10.76 6.22 -6.32
C PRO A 87 -9.50 5.58 -5.74
N VAL A 88 -8.51 5.37 -6.59
CA VAL A 88 -7.26 4.68 -6.24
C VAL A 88 -6.07 5.43 -6.82
N ARG A 89 -5.03 5.59 -6.03
CA ARG A 89 -3.70 5.93 -6.50
C ARG A 89 -2.75 4.80 -6.12
N ARG A 90 -1.69 4.62 -6.89
CA ARG A 90 -0.75 3.50 -6.73
C ARG A 90 0.66 4.01 -6.64
N VAL A 91 1.42 3.48 -5.69
CA VAL A 91 2.85 3.77 -5.55
C VAL A 91 3.58 2.45 -5.37
N SER A 92 4.67 2.26 -6.10
CA SER A 92 5.52 1.07 -5.98
C SER A 92 6.76 1.35 -5.14
N ALA A 93 7.58 0.33 -4.94
CA ALA A 93 8.77 0.36 -4.08
C ALA A 93 8.42 0.51 -2.61
N LEU A 94 7.36 -0.20 -2.19
CA LEU A 94 6.97 -0.26 -0.78
C LEU A 94 8.17 -0.60 0.10
N SER A 95 8.32 0.16 1.15
CA SER A 95 9.38 -0.01 2.14
C SER A 95 8.83 0.36 3.51
N LEU A 96 9.55 -0.02 4.56
CA LEU A 96 9.17 0.39 5.90
C LEU A 96 9.17 1.93 6.05
N PRO A 97 10.20 2.67 5.57
CA PRO A 97 10.15 4.12 5.60
C PRO A 97 8.95 4.72 4.86
N MET A 98 8.54 4.15 3.71
CA MET A 98 7.36 4.60 3.00
C MET A 98 6.10 4.44 3.85
N LEU A 99 5.92 3.26 4.44
CA LEU A 99 4.73 2.95 5.23
C LEU A 99 4.64 3.84 6.47
N LEU A 100 5.74 4.03 7.18
CA LEU A 100 5.78 4.92 8.34
C LEU A 100 5.52 6.39 7.95
N ARG A 101 6.06 6.81 6.81
CA ARG A 101 5.87 8.18 6.32
C ARG A 101 4.40 8.46 6.04
N VAL A 102 3.73 7.55 5.35
CA VAL A 102 2.30 7.68 5.05
C VAL A 102 1.48 7.82 6.33
N MET A 103 1.79 7.04 7.34
CA MET A 103 1.08 7.08 8.62
C MET A 103 1.29 8.39 9.39
N ASN A 104 2.35 9.15 9.09
CA ASN A 104 2.59 10.45 9.69
C ASN A 104 1.78 11.59 9.06
N TYR A 105 1.08 11.32 7.96
CA TYR A 105 0.28 12.32 7.25
C TYR A 105 -1.14 11.82 7.00
N PRO A 106 -1.85 11.39 8.07
CA PRO A 106 -3.18 10.81 7.89
C PRO A 106 -4.23 11.79 7.36
N GLU A 107 -3.95 13.10 7.43
CA GLU A 107 -4.85 14.13 6.93
C GLU A 107 -4.75 14.35 5.42
N GLN A 108 -3.72 13.81 4.76
CA GLN A 108 -3.56 13.99 3.33
C GLN A 108 -4.53 13.12 2.54
N GLY A 109 -5.08 13.68 1.46
CA GLY A 109 -5.90 12.95 0.51
C GLY A 109 -5.08 12.30 -0.60
N LEU A 110 -5.76 11.66 -1.54
CA LEU A 110 -5.12 10.98 -2.67
C LEU A 110 -4.37 11.95 -3.61
N ASP A 111 -4.61 13.24 -3.51
CA ASP A 111 -3.89 14.25 -4.27
C ASP A 111 -2.45 14.44 -3.77
N LEU A 112 -2.21 14.29 -2.49
CA LEU A 112 -0.89 14.54 -1.87
C LEU A 112 -0.21 13.27 -1.38
N LEU A 113 -0.96 12.32 -0.86
CA LEU A 113 -0.41 11.14 -0.18
C LEU A 113 0.52 10.29 -1.05
N PRO A 114 0.27 10.11 -2.37
CA PRO A 114 1.20 9.35 -3.21
C PRO A 114 2.61 9.93 -3.25
N ALA A 115 2.75 11.26 -3.36
CA ALA A 115 4.06 11.90 -3.35
C ALA A 115 4.74 11.75 -1.99
N THR A 116 3.97 11.84 -0.91
CA THR A 116 4.47 11.60 0.45
C THR A 116 5.01 10.18 0.59
N ALA A 117 4.28 9.20 0.07
CA ALA A 117 4.71 7.80 0.07
C ALA A 117 6.03 7.61 -0.68
N ALA A 118 6.11 8.13 -1.91
CA ALA A 118 7.31 8.01 -2.73
C ALA A 118 8.52 8.66 -2.06
N ALA A 119 8.33 9.81 -1.42
CA ALA A 119 9.39 10.50 -0.69
C ALA A 119 9.89 9.66 0.49
N GLY A 120 9.03 8.88 1.13
CA GLY A 120 9.43 8.00 2.23
C GLY A 120 10.50 7.00 1.81
N THR A 121 10.30 6.33 0.67
CA THR A 121 11.30 5.39 0.14
C THR A 121 12.56 6.13 -0.33
N ARG A 122 12.41 7.21 -1.09
CA ARG A 122 13.58 7.95 -1.60
C ARG A 122 14.45 8.52 -0.49
N ASN A 123 13.81 9.15 0.49
CA ASN A 123 14.53 9.81 1.57
C ASN A 123 14.98 8.84 2.66
N GLY A 124 14.41 7.63 2.69
CA GLY A 124 14.81 6.59 3.63
C GLY A 124 16.08 5.84 3.23
N ALA A 125 16.55 6.05 2.00
CA ALA A 125 17.78 5.43 1.52
C ALA A 125 18.98 6.28 1.93
N ILE A 126 19.59 5.93 3.05
CA ILE A 126 20.69 6.68 3.64
C ILE A 126 21.99 5.93 3.36
N VAL A 127 22.99 6.65 2.80
CA VAL A 127 24.36 6.14 2.73
C VAL A 127 25.07 6.61 3.99
N ASP A 128 25.54 5.67 4.78
CA ASP A 128 26.18 5.95 6.05
C ASP A 128 27.66 5.57 5.94
N ASP A 129 28.49 6.58 5.92
CA ASP A 129 29.94 6.42 5.73
C ASP A 129 30.73 6.49 7.05
N ALA A 130 30.06 6.45 8.15
CA ALA A 130 30.70 6.56 9.47
C ALA A 130 31.62 5.39 9.82
#